data_825f8db7f19852844ec253ebf27efc5e
#
_entry.id   825f8db7f19852844ec253ebf27efc5e
#
_cell.length_a   1.000
_cell.length_b   1.000
_cell.length_c   1.000
_cell.angle_alpha   90.00
_cell.angle_beta   90.00
_cell.angle_gamma   90.00
#
_symmetry.space_group_name_H-M   'P 1'
#
loop_
_entity.id
_entity.type
_entity.pdbx_description
1 polymer ?
#
loop_
_entity_poly.entity_id
_entity_poly.type
_entity_poly.pdbx_seq_one_letter_code
_entity_poly.pdbx_strand_id
1 'polypeptide(L)'
;MHLCIEKGLEMSIVSVIIPVHNTADYLRKCVESVRDQSLKDIEIILVDNLSTDDSPAMCDAYAKLDSRIKVLHLPVADLSTARNAGIKEATSEYIGFIDSDDHISSTMYEEMVDALVRNQADMTYCNFCYEYPDMHTDSPYPNSGEVHLCSQREVLREMMQEKMSCSACTKLFKRELFDSFLFPEGVLYEDRAAMHQCILLCQRIAWVDKAFYFYVERQGSICHTVKPLNLYHHFLSEFARIQFIKEQALFEGKELYVELTRILNICFALFKQILSMTKVMYFREPIEDMRQKLKILLYLSKEEIEPRCYKRLRKIVYFWKPYYFFNFYFKKKDWRP
;
A
#
# COMPACT_ATOMS: atom_id res chain seq x y z
N MET A 1 -6.83 5.84 -31.40
CA MET A 1 -6.17 6.89 -32.19
C MET A 1 -7.24 7.82 -32.74
N HIS A 2 -7.27 9.09 -32.37
CA HIS A 2 -8.27 10.14 -32.64
C HIS A 2 -9.64 9.96 -31.95
N LEU A 3 -9.66 10.17 -30.65
CA LEU A 3 -10.86 10.51 -29.89
C LEU A 3 -10.47 11.62 -28.92
N CYS A 4 -10.76 12.83 -29.25
CA CYS A 4 -10.90 14.06 -28.47
C CYS A 4 -10.31 15.26 -29.21
N ILE A 5 -10.92 15.58 -30.38
CA ILE A 5 -10.79 16.90 -30.96
C ILE A 5 -12.20 17.52 -30.95
N GLU A 6 -12.63 17.95 -29.77
CA GLU A 6 -13.62 19.03 -29.64
C GLU A 6 -13.51 19.65 -28.25
N LYS A 7 -13.06 20.90 -28.24
CA LYS A 7 -12.86 21.88 -27.17
C LYS A 7 -11.42 22.00 -26.67
N GLY A 8 -10.76 23.01 -27.14
CA GLY A 8 -9.56 23.73 -26.81
C GLY A 8 -9.05 23.90 -25.37
N LEU A 9 -9.03 22.81 -24.58
CA LEU A 9 -8.25 22.57 -23.42
C LEU A 9 -7.68 21.17 -23.64
N GLU A 10 -6.38 21.05 -23.87
CA GLU A 10 -5.66 19.77 -23.84
C GLU A 10 -5.81 19.21 -22.42
N MET A 11 -6.78 18.33 -22.21
CA MET A 11 -6.95 17.66 -20.92
C MET A 11 -5.87 16.57 -20.82
N SER A 12 -5.09 16.61 -19.73
CA SER A 12 -4.15 15.55 -19.44
C SER A 12 -4.85 14.19 -19.31
N ILE A 13 -4.15 13.13 -19.72
CA ILE A 13 -4.68 11.76 -19.69
C ILE A 13 -4.53 11.16 -18.30
N VAL A 14 -3.39 11.42 -17.63
CA VAL A 14 -3.06 10.88 -16.31
C VAL A 14 -2.73 12.00 -15.33
N SER A 15 -3.37 12.01 -14.17
CA SER A 15 -2.95 12.78 -13.00
C SER A 15 -2.06 11.92 -12.12
N VAL A 16 -0.79 12.29 -11.98
CA VAL A 16 0.19 11.61 -11.14
C VAL A 16 0.29 12.32 -9.81
N ILE A 17 -0.14 11.67 -8.74
CA ILE A 17 -0.15 12.20 -7.38
C ILE A 17 1.11 11.73 -6.66
N ILE A 18 1.89 12.67 -6.13
CA ILE A 18 3.14 12.43 -5.42
C ILE A 18 3.05 13.04 -4.02
N PRO A 19 2.70 12.25 -2.98
CA PRO A 19 2.80 12.69 -1.60
C PRO A 19 4.26 12.90 -1.22
N VAL A 20 4.58 14.05 -0.62
CA VAL A 20 5.95 14.44 -0.26
C VAL A 20 6.03 14.68 1.24
N HIS A 21 6.92 13.95 1.93
CA HIS A 21 7.18 14.18 3.36
C HIS A 21 8.65 13.90 3.72
N ASN A 22 9.43 14.96 3.89
CA ASN A 22 10.85 14.87 4.26
C ASN A 22 11.66 13.94 3.34
N THR A 23 11.59 14.18 2.03
CA THR A 23 12.24 13.38 0.98
C THR A 23 13.12 14.23 0.05
N ALA A 24 13.66 15.37 0.51
CA ALA A 24 14.44 16.28 -0.31
C ALA A 24 15.59 15.61 -1.08
N ASP A 25 16.24 14.61 -0.49
CA ASP A 25 17.35 13.86 -1.10
C ASP A 25 16.91 12.99 -2.30
N TYR A 26 15.64 12.58 -2.35
CA TYR A 26 15.07 11.66 -3.35
C TYR A 26 14.14 12.35 -4.35
N LEU A 27 13.46 13.42 -3.91
CA LEU A 27 12.38 14.10 -4.63
C LEU A 27 12.78 14.48 -6.07
N ARG A 28 14.03 14.86 -6.30
CA ARG A 28 14.52 15.20 -7.64
C ARG A 28 14.39 14.00 -8.60
N LYS A 29 14.91 12.82 -8.20
CA LYS A 29 14.87 11.60 -9.04
C LYS A 29 13.43 11.20 -9.32
N CYS A 30 12.56 11.26 -8.31
CA CYS A 30 11.15 10.99 -8.42
C CYS A 30 10.48 11.91 -9.46
N VAL A 31 10.52 13.21 -9.25
CA VAL A 31 9.82 14.19 -10.12
C VAL A 31 10.34 14.16 -11.54
N GLU A 32 11.67 14.07 -11.74
CA GLU A 32 12.23 13.98 -13.11
C GLU A 32 11.79 12.70 -13.81
N SER A 33 11.68 11.56 -13.12
CA SER A 33 11.18 10.32 -13.74
C SER A 33 9.75 10.43 -14.28
N VAL A 34 8.93 11.30 -13.66
CA VAL A 34 7.56 11.57 -14.13
C VAL A 34 7.56 12.62 -15.25
N ARG A 35 8.36 13.65 -15.15
CA ARG A 35 8.49 14.69 -16.18
C ARG A 35 9.00 14.13 -17.51
N ASP A 36 9.89 13.11 -17.42
CA ASP A 36 10.53 12.46 -18.57
C ASP A 36 9.70 11.29 -19.15
N GLN A 37 8.47 11.08 -18.67
CA GLN A 37 7.61 10.04 -19.25
C GLN A 37 7.42 10.23 -20.76
N SER A 38 7.33 9.12 -21.50
CA SER A 38 7.03 9.11 -22.94
C SER A 38 5.64 9.67 -23.23
N LEU A 39 4.66 9.37 -22.38
CA LEU A 39 3.34 10.03 -22.36
C LEU A 39 3.50 11.47 -21.87
N LYS A 40 3.22 12.47 -22.73
CA LYS A 40 3.40 13.88 -22.39
C LYS A 40 2.17 14.54 -21.75
N ASP A 41 0.99 14.01 -22.02
CA ASP A 41 -0.29 14.54 -21.52
C ASP A 41 -0.54 14.09 -20.07
N ILE A 42 0.37 14.52 -19.18
CA ILE A 42 0.37 14.19 -17.75
C ILE A 42 0.21 15.48 -16.94
N GLU A 43 -0.68 15.44 -15.95
CA GLU A 43 -0.75 16.39 -14.84
C GLU A 43 0.03 15.79 -13.65
N ILE A 44 0.84 16.60 -12.97
CA ILE A 44 1.65 16.17 -11.83
C ILE A 44 1.20 16.97 -10.60
N ILE A 45 0.79 16.28 -9.54
CA ILE A 45 0.29 16.89 -8.32
C ILE A 45 1.23 16.53 -7.17
N LEU A 46 2.11 17.48 -6.79
CA LEU A 46 2.99 17.35 -5.64
C LEU A 46 2.21 17.76 -4.39
N VAL A 47 2.08 16.87 -3.43
CA VAL A 47 1.34 17.14 -2.19
C VAL A 47 2.32 17.14 -1.02
N ASP A 48 2.82 18.31 -0.65
CA ASP A 48 3.66 18.47 0.52
C ASP A 48 2.84 18.22 1.80
N ASN A 49 3.22 17.19 2.49
CA ASN A 49 2.54 16.61 3.63
C ASN A 49 3.24 17.03 4.94
N LEU A 50 3.30 18.36 5.19
CA LEU A 50 3.95 18.96 6.34
C LEU A 50 5.44 18.61 6.44
N SER A 51 6.20 18.77 5.36
CA SER A 51 7.65 18.56 5.39
C SER A 51 8.36 19.66 6.17
N THR A 52 9.50 19.32 6.77
CA THR A 52 10.35 20.22 7.57
C THR A 52 11.77 20.37 7.00
N ASP A 53 12.06 19.66 5.92
CA ASP A 53 13.29 19.76 5.13
C ASP A 53 13.11 20.69 3.92
N ASP A 54 13.98 20.63 2.93
CA ASP A 54 13.93 21.45 1.72
C ASP A 54 12.83 21.01 0.72
N SER A 55 12.09 19.94 0.98
CA SER A 55 11.07 19.38 0.06
C SER A 55 10.01 20.41 -0.37
N PRO A 56 9.42 21.25 0.52
CA PRO A 56 8.42 22.25 0.12
C PRO A 56 8.97 23.25 -0.90
N ALA A 57 10.18 23.77 -0.66
CA ALA A 57 10.82 24.72 -1.56
C ALA A 57 11.15 24.09 -2.93
N MET A 58 11.50 22.81 -2.95
CA MET A 58 11.73 22.05 -4.19
C MET A 58 10.43 21.87 -4.96
N CYS A 59 9.32 21.55 -4.29
CA CYS A 59 7.99 21.45 -4.93
C CYS A 59 7.63 22.77 -5.63
N ASP A 60 7.75 23.90 -4.93
CA ASP A 60 7.47 25.22 -5.48
C ASP A 60 8.37 25.59 -6.66
N ALA A 61 9.64 25.17 -6.61
CA ALA A 61 10.58 25.39 -7.71
C ALA A 61 10.16 24.58 -8.95
N TYR A 62 9.72 23.35 -8.79
CA TYR A 62 9.22 22.52 -9.88
C TYR A 62 7.93 23.08 -10.51
N ALA A 63 6.99 23.59 -9.73
CA ALA A 63 5.77 24.22 -10.27
C ALA A 63 6.08 25.48 -11.09
N LYS A 64 7.14 26.21 -10.76
CA LYS A 64 7.59 27.36 -11.58
C LYS A 64 8.30 26.92 -12.87
N LEU A 65 8.93 25.75 -12.87
CA LEU A 65 9.70 25.22 -14.00
C LEU A 65 8.83 24.52 -15.04
N ASP A 66 7.75 23.85 -14.62
CA ASP A 66 6.92 23.01 -15.48
C ASP A 66 5.42 23.26 -15.19
N SER A 67 4.71 23.79 -16.18
CA SER A 67 3.29 24.17 -16.05
C SER A 67 2.32 23.01 -15.83
N ARG A 68 2.78 21.75 -16.03
CA ARG A 68 2.02 20.56 -15.73
C ARG A 68 1.97 20.24 -14.23
N ILE A 69 2.82 20.91 -13.43
CA ILE A 69 2.98 20.61 -12.00
C ILE A 69 2.12 21.57 -11.17
N LYS A 70 1.28 21.00 -10.33
CA LYS A 70 0.55 21.69 -9.25
C LYS A 70 1.14 21.29 -7.90
N VAL A 71 1.10 22.21 -6.91
CA VAL A 71 1.57 21.95 -5.55
C VAL A 71 0.47 22.22 -4.54
N LEU A 72 0.30 21.32 -3.60
CA LEU A 72 -0.54 21.48 -2.42
C LEU A 72 0.34 21.38 -1.17
N HIS A 73 0.18 22.32 -0.22
CA HIS A 73 0.82 22.25 1.10
C HIS A 73 -0.23 21.93 2.16
N LEU A 74 -0.07 20.80 2.84
CA LEU A 74 -1.01 20.35 3.86
C LEU A 74 -0.49 20.65 5.27
N PRO A 75 -1.38 20.99 6.22
CA PRO A 75 -1.01 21.29 7.60
C PRO A 75 -0.87 20.02 8.49
N VAL A 76 -0.90 18.84 7.91
CA VAL A 76 -0.85 17.55 8.64
C VAL A 76 0.09 16.58 7.93
N ALA A 77 0.75 15.72 8.70
CA ALA A 77 1.62 14.66 8.20
C ALA A 77 0.86 13.32 8.20
N ASP A 78 0.06 13.08 7.16
CA ASP A 78 -0.69 11.84 6.97
C ASP A 78 -0.74 11.47 5.48
N LEU A 79 -0.23 10.29 5.13
CA LEU A 79 -0.08 9.85 3.73
C LEU A 79 -1.45 9.70 3.03
N SER A 80 -2.44 9.16 3.73
CA SER A 80 -3.80 9.03 3.19
C SER A 80 -4.44 10.38 2.90
N THR A 81 -4.30 11.34 3.83
CA THR A 81 -4.76 12.72 3.63
C THR A 81 -4.10 13.35 2.42
N ALA A 82 -2.80 13.11 2.22
CA ALA A 82 -2.08 13.65 1.06
C ALA A 82 -2.57 13.02 -0.25
N ARG A 83 -2.74 11.69 -0.31
CA ARG A 83 -3.31 11.03 -1.50
C ARG A 83 -4.74 11.49 -1.78
N ASN A 84 -5.59 11.58 -0.76
CA ASN A 84 -6.98 12.05 -0.89
C ASN A 84 -7.06 13.50 -1.37
N ALA A 85 -6.17 14.37 -0.90
CA ALA A 85 -6.08 15.74 -1.38
C ALA A 85 -5.67 15.81 -2.86
N GLY A 86 -4.69 14.99 -3.26
CA GLY A 86 -4.29 14.86 -4.67
C GLY A 86 -5.41 14.31 -5.56
N ILE A 87 -6.16 13.29 -5.12
CA ILE A 87 -7.32 12.75 -5.83
C ILE A 87 -8.37 13.83 -6.08
N LYS A 88 -8.66 14.66 -5.08
CA LYS A 88 -9.63 15.75 -5.19
C LYS A 88 -9.21 16.82 -6.20
N GLU A 89 -7.91 17.05 -6.35
CA GLU A 89 -7.34 18.03 -7.26
C GLU A 89 -7.16 17.49 -8.70
N ALA A 90 -7.13 16.17 -8.86
CA ALA A 90 -6.91 15.49 -10.12
C ALA A 90 -8.04 15.77 -11.13
N THR A 91 -7.66 16.12 -12.37
CA THR A 91 -8.61 16.46 -13.44
C THR A 91 -8.62 15.47 -14.59
N SER A 92 -7.62 14.60 -14.68
CA SER A 92 -7.44 13.63 -15.76
C SER A 92 -8.40 12.44 -15.66
N GLU A 93 -8.51 11.66 -16.73
CA GLU A 93 -9.33 10.44 -16.78
C GLU A 93 -8.77 9.34 -15.88
N TYR A 94 -7.43 9.27 -15.77
CA TYR A 94 -6.74 8.26 -14.96
C TYR A 94 -5.91 8.89 -13.85
N ILE A 95 -5.77 8.16 -12.73
CA ILE A 95 -4.95 8.55 -11.58
C ILE A 95 -3.88 7.49 -11.32
N GLY A 96 -2.62 7.93 -11.20
CA GLY A 96 -1.50 7.17 -10.71
C GLY A 96 -0.91 7.79 -9.46
N PHE A 97 -0.20 6.99 -8.66
CA PHE A 97 0.51 7.43 -7.46
C PHE A 97 1.98 7.06 -7.55
N ILE A 98 2.84 7.88 -6.94
CA ILE A 98 4.27 7.57 -6.77
C ILE A 98 4.69 8.08 -5.40
N ASP A 99 5.39 7.27 -4.63
CA ASP A 99 6.02 7.72 -3.39
C ASP A 99 7.26 8.57 -3.72
N SER A 100 7.43 9.68 -3.02
CA SER A 100 8.43 10.71 -3.38
C SER A 100 9.90 10.30 -3.18
N ASP A 101 10.14 9.14 -2.59
CA ASP A 101 11.45 8.51 -2.43
C ASP A 101 11.77 7.44 -3.49
N ASP A 102 10.81 7.16 -4.39
CA ASP A 102 10.89 6.18 -5.47
C ASP A 102 10.97 6.84 -6.86
N HIS A 103 11.09 6.04 -7.91
CA HIS A 103 11.03 6.52 -9.29
C HIS A 103 10.46 5.46 -10.24
N ILE A 104 10.18 5.85 -11.49
CA ILE A 104 9.52 5.00 -12.47
C ILE A 104 10.27 4.95 -13.81
N SER A 105 10.03 3.88 -14.58
CA SER A 105 10.49 3.74 -15.94
C SER A 105 9.84 4.79 -16.86
N SER A 106 10.57 5.28 -17.84
CA SER A 106 10.11 6.34 -18.76
C SER A 106 8.90 5.99 -19.61
N THR A 107 8.53 4.70 -19.74
CA THR A 107 7.39 4.23 -20.53
C THR A 107 6.22 3.73 -19.69
N MET A 108 6.29 3.82 -18.36
CA MET A 108 5.31 3.23 -17.46
C MET A 108 3.88 3.67 -17.78
N TYR A 109 3.61 4.97 -17.81
CA TYR A 109 2.25 5.46 -18.01
C TYR A 109 1.74 5.26 -19.43
N GLU A 110 2.59 5.34 -20.45
CA GLU A 110 2.19 5.05 -21.83
C GLU A 110 1.72 3.60 -21.98
N GLU A 111 2.52 2.64 -21.49
CA GLU A 111 2.21 1.21 -21.59
C GLU A 111 1.01 0.82 -20.72
N MET A 112 0.87 1.42 -19.52
CA MET A 112 -0.28 1.17 -18.65
C MET A 112 -1.59 1.76 -19.20
N VAL A 113 -1.57 2.97 -19.76
CA VAL A 113 -2.74 3.58 -20.44
C VAL A 113 -3.14 2.74 -21.64
N ASP A 114 -2.17 2.33 -22.46
CA ASP A 114 -2.43 1.48 -23.64
C ASP A 114 -3.11 0.15 -23.22
N ALA A 115 -2.59 -0.50 -22.18
CA ALA A 115 -3.17 -1.73 -21.64
C ALA A 115 -4.59 -1.48 -21.11
N LEU A 116 -4.83 -0.37 -20.40
CA LEU A 116 -6.14 -0.01 -19.85
C LEU A 116 -7.17 0.23 -20.96
N VAL A 117 -6.82 1.01 -21.98
CA VAL A 117 -7.71 1.36 -23.09
C VAL A 117 -8.01 0.14 -23.97
N ARG A 118 -6.98 -0.61 -24.41
CA ARG A 118 -7.17 -1.79 -25.26
C ARG A 118 -8.03 -2.88 -24.61
N ASN A 119 -7.91 -3.04 -23.31
CA ASN A 119 -8.66 -4.06 -22.59
C ASN A 119 -9.97 -3.54 -21.97
N GLN A 120 -10.29 -2.25 -22.14
CA GLN A 120 -11.43 -1.60 -21.50
C GLN A 120 -11.43 -1.87 -20.00
N ALA A 121 -10.25 -1.82 -19.38
CA ALA A 121 -10.07 -2.11 -17.97
C ALA A 121 -10.41 -0.89 -17.09
N ASP A 122 -10.75 -1.12 -15.85
CA ASP A 122 -11.02 -0.07 -14.86
C ASP A 122 -9.75 0.32 -14.10
N MET A 123 -8.80 -0.63 -14.05
CA MET A 123 -7.50 -0.49 -13.43
C MET A 123 -6.47 -1.31 -14.19
N THR A 124 -5.23 -0.81 -14.26
CA THR A 124 -4.07 -1.61 -14.61
C THR A 124 -3.10 -1.66 -13.44
N TYR A 125 -2.30 -2.73 -13.37
CA TYR A 125 -1.15 -2.79 -12.46
C TYR A 125 0.08 -3.35 -13.15
N CYS A 126 1.24 -2.97 -12.62
CA CYS A 126 2.54 -3.44 -13.08
C CYS A 126 3.33 -4.05 -11.92
N ASN A 127 4.48 -4.62 -12.24
CA ASN A 127 5.42 -5.11 -11.26
C ASN A 127 6.37 -3.99 -10.80
N PHE A 128 7.09 -4.25 -9.71
CA PHE A 128 8.15 -3.38 -9.22
C PHE A 128 9.45 -4.16 -9.05
N CYS A 129 10.55 -3.44 -8.95
CA CYS A 129 11.83 -3.96 -8.50
C CYS A 129 12.36 -3.14 -7.33
N TYR A 130 13.12 -3.78 -6.47
CA TYR A 130 13.91 -3.10 -5.45
C TYR A 130 15.13 -2.48 -6.11
N GLU A 131 15.45 -1.24 -5.76
CA GLU A 131 16.72 -0.60 -6.08
C GLU A 131 17.51 -0.40 -4.79
N TYR A 132 18.66 -1.03 -4.71
CA TYR A 132 19.54 -1.00 -3.54
C TYR A 132 20.55 0.16 -3.62
N PRO A 133 21.19 0.55 -2.49
CA PRO A 133 22.14 1.66 -2.48
C PRO A 133 23.34 1.52 -3.42
N ASP A 134 23.68 0.30 -3.81
CA ASP A 134 24.73 -0.01 -4.80
C ASP A 134 24.22 -0.01 -6.25
N MET A 135 22.98 0.46 -6.45
CA MET A 135 22.30 0.59 -7.74
C MET A 135 21.95 -0.74 -8.44
N HIS A 136 22.17 -1.90 -7.80
CA HIS A 136 21.60 -3.13 -8.36
C HIS A 136 20.10 -3.18 -8.13
N THR A 137 19.38 -3.84 -9.01
CA THR A 137 17.93 -4.02 -8.93
C THR A 137 17.58 -5.50 -8.86
N ASP A 138 16.54 -5.84 -8.06
CA ASP A 138 16.00 -7.18 -7.96
C ASP A 138 14.47 -7.14 -8.01
N SER A 139 13.85 -7.98 -8.83
CA SER A 139 12.41 -8.08 -8.96
C SER A 139 11.90 -9.40 -8.40
N PRO A 140 11.00 -9.38 -7.41
CA PRO A 140 10.36 -10.59 -6.92
C PRO A 140 9.31 -11.16 -7.88
N TYR A 141 9.02 -10.47 -8.98
CA TYR A 141 7.99 -10.80 -9.95
C TYR A 141 8.58 -11.14 -11.32
N PRO A 142 7.83 -11.86 -12.18
CA PRO A 142 8.19 -12.04 -13.58
C PRO A 142 8.33 -10.69 -14.31
N ASN A 143 8.88 -10.69 -15.51
CA ASN A 143 9.07 -9.51 -16.35
C ASN A 143 9.05 -9.91 -17.82
N SER A 144 7.94 -10.56 -18.25
CA SER A 144 7.78 -11.03 -19.64
C SER A 144 7.47 -9.91 -20.64
N GLY A 145 6.92 -8.80 -20.16
CA GLY A 145 6.39 -7.72 -20.98
C GLY A 145 4.99 -8.00 -21.55
N GLU A 146 4.37 -9.13 -21.19
CA GLU A 146 3.03 -9.48 -21.63
C GLU A 146 1.94 -8.72 -20.86
N VAL A 147 0.78 -8.55 -21.50
CA VAL A 147 -0.41 -7.96 -20.86
C VAL A 147 -1.46 -9.04 -20.67
N HIS A 148 -1.90 -9.22 -19.44
CA HIS A 148 -2.89 -10.20 -19.04
C HIS A 148 -4.18 -9.52 -18.58
N LEU A 149 -5.32 -10.02 -19.03
CA LEU A 149 -6.62 -9.58 -18.52
C LEU A 149 -7.01 -10.49 -17.35
N CYS A 150 -7.22 -9.88 -16.19
CA CYS A 150 -7.53 -10.58 -14.95
C CYS A 150 -8.95 -10.24 -14.47
N SER A 151 -9.62 -11.22 -13.88
CA SER A 151 -10.86 -10.96 -13.16
C SER A 151 -10.58 -10.30 -11.80
N GLN A 152 -11.53 -9.53 -11.30
CA GLN A 152 -11.49 -8.95 -9.95
C GLN A 152 -11.14 -10.00 -8.89
N ARG A 153 -11.77 -11.19 -8.95
CA ARG A 153 -11.57 -12.25 -7.97
C ARG A 153 -10.14 -12.82 -8.00
N GLU A 154 -9.55 -12.98 -9.18
CA GLU A 154 -8.15 -13.41 -9.34
C GLU A 154 -7.20 -12.40 -8.69
N VAL A 155 -7.35 -11.11 -9.02
CA VAL A 155 -6.50 -10.04 -8.46
C VAL A 155 -6.63 -9.96 -6.94
N LEU A 156 -7.85 -10.04 -6.39
CA LEU A 156 -8.06 -10.07 -4.94
C LEU A 156 -7.38 -11.28 -4.28
N ARG A 157 -7.44 -12.46 -4.91
CA ARG A 157 -6.78 -13.68 -4.39
C ARG A 157 -5.27 -13.54 -4.39
N GLU A 158 -4.68 -13.07 -5.49
CA GLU A 158 -3.24 -12.86 -5.62
C GLU A 158 -2.74 -11.82 -4.62
N MET A 159 -3.46 -10.72 -4.44
CA MET A 159 -3.12 -9.71 -3.45
C MET A 159 -3.20 -10.25 -2.02
N MET A 160 -4.24 -11.06 -1.68
CA MET A 160 -4.34 -11.67 -0.35
C MET A 160 -3.25 -12.73 -0.13
N GLN A 161 -2.78 -13.40 -1.17
CA GLN A 161 -1.66 -14.35 -1.14
C GLN A 161 -0.28 -13.69 -1.19
N GLU A 162 -0.22 -12.36 -1.31
CA GLU A 162 1.03 -11.58 -1.46
C GLU A 162 1.82 -11.93 -2.74
N LYS A 163 1.11 -12.40 -3.77
CA LYS A 163 1.67 -12.67 -5.11
C LYS A 163 1.72 -11.43 -5.99
N MET A 164 1.06 -10.36 -5.58
CA MET A 164 1.15 -9.03 -6.16
C MET A 164 1.23 -7.97 -5.06
N SER A 165 1.78 -6.81 -5.39
CA SER A 165 1.85 -5.67 -4.46
C SER A 165 0.46 -5.10 -4.16
N CYS A 166 0.18 -4.79 -2.89
CA CYS A 166 -0.98 -3.99 -2.50
C CYS A 166 -0.76 -2.48 -2.69
N SER A 167 0.47 -2.03 -2.98
CA SER A 167 0.79 -0.60 -3.15
C SER A 167 -0.05 0.06 -4.25
N ALA A 168 -0.55 1.27 -3.99
CA ALA A 168 -1.20 2.10 -4.99
C ALA A 168 -0.22 2.52 -6.11
N CYS A 169 1.06 2.62 -5.80
CA CYS A 169 2.08 3.16 -6.69
C CYS A 169 2.39 2.27 -7.92
N THR A 170 2.05 0.99 -7.86
CA THR A 170 2.17 0.07 -9.00
C THR A 170 0.90 0.01 -9.86
N LYS A 171 -0.04 0.92 -9.66
CA LYS A 171 -1.37 0.86 -10.28
C LYS A 171 -1.74 2.17 -10.98
N LEU A 172 -2.55 2.04 -12.02
CA LEU A 172 -3.20 3.15 -12.70
C LEU A 172 -4.70 2.89 -12.70
N PHE A 173 -5.47 3.87 -12.25
CA PHE A 173 -6.90 3.74 -11.96
C PHE A 173 -7.73 4.67 -12.85
N LYS A 174 -8.94 4.27 -13.25
CA LYS A 174 -9.93 5.22 -13.67
C LYS A 174 -10.27 6.15 -12.50
N ARG A 175 -10.28 7.47 -12.74
CA ARG A 175 -10.55 8.47 -11.70
C ARG A 175 -11.92 8.27 -11.03
N GLU A 176 -12.93 7.82 -11.77
CA GLU A 176 -14.28 7.55 -11.25
C GLU A 176 -14.34 6.53 -10.09
N LEU A 177 -13.36 5.66 -9.97
CA LEU A 177 -13.29 4.72 -8.83
C LEU A 177 -13.17 5.46 -7.50
N PHE A 178 -12.56 6.64 -7.50
CA PHE A 178 -12.36 7.47 -6.32
C PHE A 178 -13.59 8.27 -5.89
N ASP A 179 -14.66 8.24 -6.67
CA ASP A 179 -15.98 8.74 -6.23
C ASP A 179 -16.57 7.87 -5.11
N SER A 180 -16.15 6.60 -5.03
CA SER A 180 -16.61 5.62 -4.06
C SER A 180 -15.50 5.08 -3.15
N PHE A 181 -14.23 5.42 -3.39
CA PHE A 181 -13.09 4.97 -2.62
C PHE A 181 -12.16 6.13 -2.25
N LEU A 182 -11.80 6.21 -0.98
CA LEU A 182 -10.73 7.08 -0.46
C LEU A 182 -9.83 6.28 0.48
N PHE A 183 -8.58 6.69 0.59
CA PHE A 183 -7.65 6.09 1.54
C PHE A 183 -8.05 6.42 2.98
N PRO A 184 -8.03 5.45 3.92
CA PRO A 184 -8.37 5.70 5.32
C PRO A 184 -7.32 6.59 5.99
N GLU A 185 -7.74 7.73 6.52
CA GLU A 185 -6.85 8.70 7.16
C GLU A 185 -6.46 8.25 8.57
N GLY A 186 -5.27 8.67 9.03
CA GLY A 186 -4.74 8.32 10.35
C GLY A 186 -4.28 6.87 10.51
N VAL A 187 -4.17 6.12 9.43
CA VAL A 187 -3.78 4.70 9.43
C VAL A 187 -2.47 4.52 8.68
N LEU A 188 -1.51 3.82 9.27
CA LEU A 188 -0.33 3.34 8.55
C LEU A 188 -0.66 2.02 7.84
N TYR A 189 0.05 1.73 6.75
CA TYR A 189 -0.24 0.60 5.85
C TYR A 189 -1.62 0.70 5.21
N GLU A 190 -2.00 1.91 4.82
CA GLU A 190 -3.30 2.28 4.24
C GLU A 190 -3.61 1.48 2.97
N ASP A 191 -2.60 1.22 2.13
CA ASP A 191 -2.73 0.38 0.93
C ASP A 191 -3.12 -1.05 1.30
N ARG A 192 -2.42 -1.63 2.29
CA ARG A 192 -2.72 -2.97 2.79
C ARG A 192 -4.09 -3.06 3.44
N ALA A 193 -4.50 -1.97 4.08
CA ALA A 193 -5.80 -1.89 4.77
C ALA A 193 -6.98 -1.70 3.81
N ALA A 194 -6.79 -1.03 2.66
CA ALA A 194 -7.91 -0.53 1.88
C ALA A 194 -7.89 -0.87 0.38
N MET A 195 -6.76 -1.24 -0.23
CA MET A 195 -6.68 -1.46 -1.68
C MET A 195 -7.66 -2.53 -2.20
N HIS A 196 -7.96 -3.56 -1.39
CA HIS A 196 -8.97 -4.55 -1.74
C HIS A 196 -10.37 -3.96 -1.96
N GLN A 197 -10.72 -2.85 -1.27
CA GLN A 197 -11.99 -2.16 -1.46
C GLN A 197 -12.03 -1.43 -2.81
N CYS A 198 -10.93 -0.81 -3.22
CA CYS A 198 -10.82 -0.21 -4.55
C CYS A 198 -10.92 -1.28 -5.65
N ILE A 199 -10.25 -2.42 -5.49
CA ILE A 199 -10.33 -3.54 -6.44
C ILE A 199 -11.76 -4.09 -6.55
N LEU A 200 -12.56 -4.10 -5.47
CA LEU A 200 -13.98 -4.51 -5.52
C LEU A 200 -14.84 -3.63 -6.42
N LEU A 201 -14.43 -2.40 -6.71
CA LEU A 201 -15.14 -1.51 -7.63
C LEU A 201 -14.80 -1.80 -9.10
N CYS A 202 -13.72 -2.53 -9.37
CA CYS A 202 -13.27 -2.85 -10.72
C CYS A 202 -14.00 -4.09 -11.27
N GLN A 203 -14.40 -4.06 -12.53
CA GLN A 203 -14.92 -5.23 -13.24
C GLN A 203 -13.85 -5.91 -14.10
N ARG A 204 -12.96 -5.13 -14.68
CA ARG A 204 -11.90 -5.58 -15.58
C ARG A 204 -10.57 -4.97 -15.15
N ILE A 205 -9.56 -5.79 -15.00
CA ILE A 205 -8.24 -5.38 -14.54
C ILE A 205 -7.20 -5.94 -15.51
N ALA A 206 -6.28 -5.11 -15.97
CA ALA A 206 -5.16 -5.57 -16.79
C ALA A 206 -3.87 -5.58 -15.98
N TRP A 207 -3.11 -6.65 -16.11
CA TRP A 207 -1.76 -6.76 -15.56
C TRP A 207 -0.73 -6.62 -16.68
N VAL A 208 0.13 -5.64 -16.55
CA VAL A 208 1.32 -5.49 -17.41
C VAL A 208 2.48 -6.17 -16.69
N ASP A 209 2.88 -7.35 -17.15
CA ASP A 209 3.96 -8.12 -16.55
C ASP A 209 5.32 -7.50 -16.86
N LYS A 210 5.55 -6.30 -16.30
CA LYS A 210 6.78 -5.53 -16.46
C LYS A 210 7.07 -4.71 -15.19
N ALA A 211 8.31 -4.74 -14.77
CA ALA A 211 8.78 -3.98 -13.62
C ALA A 211 9.05 -2.52 -14.03
N PHE A 212 8.07 -1.66 -13.86
CA PHE A 212 8.18 -0.23 -14.17
C PHE A 212 8.47 0.64 -12.96
N TYR A 213 8.16 0.18 -11.77
CA TYR A 213 8.29 0.92 -10.53
C TYR A 213 9.58 0.50 -9.80
N PHE A 214 10.40 1.45 -9.40
CA PHE A 214 11.65 1.22 -8.68
C PHE A 214 11.46 1.66 -7.22
N TYR A 215 11.31 0.66 -6.34
CA TYR A 215 11.26 0.87 -4.90
C TYR A 215 12.67 1.05 -4.36
N VAL A 216 12.99 2.25 -3.88
CA VAL A 216 14.33 2.60 -3.41
C VAL A 216 14.52 2.17 -1.95
N GLU A 217 15.39 1.19 -1.73
CA GLU A 217 15.79 0.77 -0.38
C GLU A 217 16.67 1.81 0.28
N ARG A 218 16.14 2.44 1.34
CA ARG A 218 16.82 3.50 2.08
C ARG A 218 16.74 3.33 3.59
N GLN A 219 17.74 3.87 4.31
CA GLN A 219 17.68 3.98 5.76
C GLN A 219 16.58 4.97 6.16
N GLY A 220 15.83 4.63 7.22
CA GLY A 220 14.77 5.49 7.74
C GLY A 220 13.41 5.33 7.06
N SER A 221 13.25 4.39 6.11
CA SER A 221 11.94 4.02 5.58
C SER A 221 10.98 3.61 6.71
N ILE A 222 9.70 3.97 6.56
CA ILE A 222 8.64 3.61 7.51
C ILE A 222 8.54 2.09 7.67
N CYS A 223 8.76 1.34 6.60
CA CYS A 223 8.75 -0.12 6.59
C CYS A 223 9.85 -0.74 7.46
N HIS A 224 10.99 -0.05 7.62
CA HIS A 224 12.10 -0.51 8.45
C HIS A 224 12.06 0.04 9.89
N THR A 225 11.15 0.98 10.15
CA THR A 225 11.04 1.60 11.49
C THR A 225 10.06 0.82 12.37
N VAL A 226 10.59 -0.01 13.27
CA VAL A 226 9.78 -0.83 14.18
C VAL A 226 9.38 -0.02 15.41
N LYS A 227 8.16 0.53 15.41
CA LYS A 227 7.54 1.21 16.58
C LYS A 227 6.27 0.46 17.00
N PRO A 228 5.89 0.45 18.30
CA PRO A 228 4.67 -0.22 18.75
C PRO A 228 3.40 0.20 17.99
N LEU A 229 3.28 1.48 17.65
CA LEU A 229 2.14 2.00 16.89
C LEU A 229 2.11 1.46 15.46
N ASN A 230 3.26 1.38 14.77
CA ASN A 230 3.35 0.82 13.42
C ASN A 230 2.92 -0.66 13.42
N LEU A 231 3.39 -1.43 14.40
CA LEU A 231 3.01 -2.83 14.56
C LEU A 231 1.51 -3.00 14.86
N TYR A 232 0.92 -2.08 15.62
CA TYR A 232 -0.52 -2.08 15.88
C TYR A 232 -1.33 -1.82 14.61
N HIS A 233 -0.97 -0.83 13.81
CA HIS A 233 -1.63 -0.55 12.52
C HIS A 233 -1.45 -1.71 11.54
N HIS A 234 -0.27 -2.32 11.49
CA HIS A 234 -0.06 -3.54 10.71
C HIS A 234 -0.99 -4.68 11.17
N PHE A 235 -1.14 -4.88 12.49
CA PHE A 235 -2.09 -5.85 13.02
C PHE A 235 -3.53 -5.54 12.58
N LEU A 236 -3.95 -4.27 12.60
CA LEU A 236 -5.29 -3.87 12.16
C LEU A 236 -5.52 -4.20 10.69
N SER A 237 -4.53 -3.97 9.84
CA SER A 237 -4.62 -4.32 8.41
C SER A 237 -4.73 -5.83 8.19
N GLU A 238 -3.96 -6.65 8.93
CA GLU A 238 -4.06 -8.11 8.84
C GLU A 238 -5.38 -8.65 9.36
N PHE A 239 -5.91 -8.06 10.43
CA PHE A 239 -7.23 -8.42 10.96
C PHE A 239 -8.33 -8.12 9.93
N ALA A 240 -8.30 -6.95 9.29
CA ALA A 240 -9.23 -6.58 8.23
C ALA A 240 -9.16 -7.56 7.03
N ARG A 241 -7.97 -8.03 6.67
CA ARG A 241 -7.80 -9.05 5.61
C ARG A 241 -8.48 -10.37 5.95
N ILE A 242 -8.40 -10.83 7.21
CA ILE A 242 -9.12 -12.04 7.64
C ILE A 242 -10.63 -11.86 7.47
N GLN A 243 -11.16 -10.72 7.91
CA GLN A 243 -12.59 -10.41 7.79
C GLN A 243 -13.01 -10.39 6.32
N PHE A 244 -12.26 -9.67 5.49
CA PHE A 244 -12.49 -9.56 4.06
C PHE A 244 -12.49 -10.94 3.35
N ILE A 245 -11.50 -11.79 3.62
CA ILE A 245 -11.44 -13.15 3.06
C ILE A 245 -12.70 -13.95 3.39
N LYS A 246 -13.20 -13.83 4.62
CA LYS A 246 -14.41 -14.54 5.08
C LYS A 246 -15.69 -13.94 4.49
N GLU A 247 -15.83 -12.61 4.47
CA GLU A 247 -16.99 -11.90 3.94
C GLU A 247 -17.19 -12.15 2.45
N GLN A 248 -16.08 -12.15 1.68
CA GLN A 248 -16.11 -12.37 0.24
C GLN A 248 -16.06 -13.85 -0.17
N ALA A 249 -15.98 -14.78 0.80
CA ALA A 249 -15.76 -16.20 0.54
C ALA A 249 -14.64 -16.41 -0.52
N LEU A 250 -13.51 -15.69 -0.33
CA LEU A 250 -12.48 -15.55 -1.36
C LEU A 250 -11.72 -16.87 -1.61
N PHE A 251 -11.57 -17.69 -0.57
CA PHE A 251 -10.92 -18.99 -0.60
C PHE A 251 -11.83 -20.06 0.02
N GLU A 252 -11.60 -21.31 -0.33
CA GLU A 252 -12.32 -22.48 0.18
C GLU A 252 -11.36 -23.62 0.54
N GLY A 253 -11.81 -24.54 1.38
CA GLY A 253 -11.10 -25.78 1.70
C GLY A 253 -9.67 -25.55 2.16
N LYS A 254 -8.71 -26.22 1.51
CA LYS A 254 -7.29 -26.17 1.88
C LYS A 254 -6.67 -24.78 1.71
N GLU A 255 -7.09 -24.01 0.69
CA GLU A 255 -6.56 -22.65 0.49
C GLU A 255 -7.00 -21.73 1.62
N LEU A 256 -8.28 -21.74 2.00
CA LEU A 256 -8.78 -20.95 3.13
C LEU A 256 -8.00 -21.27 4.41
N TYR A 257 -7.78 -22.57 4.66
CA TYR A 257 -6.99 -23.03 5.82
C TYR A 257 -5.58 -22.46 5.83
N VAL A 258 -4.89 -22.51 4.69
CA VAL A 258 -3.51 -21.98 4.57
C VAL A 258 -3.48 -20.48 4.79
N GLU A 259 -4.35 -19.71 4.12
CA GLU A 259 -4.33 -18.26 4.19
C GLU A 259 -4.74 -17.72 5.57
N LEU A 260 -5.81 -18.24 6.16
CA LEU A 260 -6.20 -17.83 7.50
C LEU A 260 -5.14 -18.18 8.54
N THR A 261 -4.51 -19.36 8.44
CA THR A 261 -3.42 -19.76 9.33
C THR A 261 -2.21 -18.83 9.18
N ARG A 262 -1.83 -18.47 7.95
CA ARG A 262 -0.72 -17.57 7.65
C ARG A 262 -0.94 -16.19 8.28
N ILE A 263 -2.09 -15.56 7.98
CA ILE A 263 -2.40 -14.22 8.47
C ILE A 263 -2.53 -14.19 10.00
N LEU A 264 -3.17 -15.19 10.60
CA LEU A 264 -3.24 -15.31 12.06
C LEU A 264 -1.86 -15.43 12.71
N ASN A 265 -0.92 -16.15 12.10
CA ASN A 265 0.44 -16.23 12.62
C ASN A 265 1.16 -14.88 12.57
N ILE A 266 0.91 -14.05 11.53
CA ILE A 266 1.39 -12.67 11.48
C ILE A 266 0.77 -11.86 12.63
N CYS A 267 -0.55 -11.90 12.82
CA CYS A 267 -1.22 -11.23 13.93
C CYS A 267 -0.61 -11.61 15.30
N PHE A 268 -0.31 -12.89 15.51
CA PHE A 268 0.31 -13.34 16.76
C PHE A 268 1.76 -12.87 16.91
N ALA A 269 2.51 -12.79 15.82
CA ALA A 269 3.88 -12.28 15.84
C ALA A 269 3.89 -10.79 16.21
N LEU A 270 3.02 -10.00 15.58
CA LEU A 270 2.85 -8.57 15.85
C LEU A 270 2.42 -8.32 17.31
N PHE A 271 1.42 -9.06 17.79
CA PHE A 271 0.97 -8.97 19.19
C PHE A 271 2.12 -9.26 20.16
N LYS A 272 2.88 -10.33 19.93
CA LYS A 272 4.03 -10.70 20.74
C LYS A 272 5.12 -9.63 20.70
N GLN A 273 5.41 -9.09 19.52
CA GLN A 273 6.45 -8.07 19.32
C GLN A 273 6.10 -6.78 20.07
N ILE A 274 4.86 -6.29 19.97
CA ILE A 274 4.39 -5.14 20.75
C ILE A 274 4.59 -5.38 22.24
N LEU A 275 4.17 -6.53 22.76
CA LEU A 275 4.38 -6.88 24.17
C LEU A 275 5.85 -6.90 24.58
N SER A 276 6.79 -7.16 23.65
CA SER A 276 8.23 -7.15 23.93
C SER A 276 8.86 -5.76 23.95
N MET A 277 8.28 -4.82 23.23
CA MET A 277 8.86 -3.49 23.03
C MET A 277 8.37 -2.44 24.02
N THR A 278 7.19 -2.62 24.61
CA THR A 278 6.59 -1.60 25.46
C THR A 278 6.13 -2.16 26.80
N LYS A 279 6.18 -1.32 27.86
CA LYS A 279 5.48 -1.64 29.11
C LYS A 279 3.98 -1.56 28.82
N VAL A 280 3.25 -2.63 29.17
CA VAL A 280 1.80 -2.77 28.92
C VAL A 280 0.99 -1.54 29.39
N MET A 281 1.43 -0.89 30.50
CA MET A 281 0.74 0.27 31.04
C MET A 281 0.70 1.48 30.09
N TYR A 282 1.71 1.63 29.22
CA TYR A 282 1.78 2.76 28.26
C TYR A 282 1.11 2.48 26.91
N PHE A 283 0.76 1.22 26.63
CA PHE A 283 0.15 0.81 25.37
C PHE A 283 -1.06 -0.12 25.60
N ARG A 284 -1.77 0.13 26.71
CA ARG A 284 -2.84 -0.76 27.20
C ARG A 284 -4.02 -0.83 26.23
N GLU A 285 -4.48 0.30 25.73
CA GLU A 285 -5.66 0.37 24.88
C GLU A 285 -5.48 -0.39 23.56
N PRO A 286 -4.38 -0.17 22.77
CA PRO A 286 -4.12 -0.96 21.58
C PRO A 286 -3.98 -2.46 21.85
N ILE A 287 -3.32 -2.86 22.95
CA ILE A 287 -3.17 -4.28 23.32
C ILE A 287 -4.54 -4.91 23.60
N GLU A 288 -5.41 -4.20 24.32
CA GLU A 288 -6.75 -4.69 24.62
C GLU A 288 -7.63 -4.75 23.37
N ASP A 289 -7.54 -3.75 22.47
CA ASP A 289 -8.23 -3.77 21.19
C ASP A 289 -7.79 -4.95 20.31
N MET A 290 -6.48 -5.19 20.18
CA MET A 290 -5.97 -6.38 19.48
C MET A 290 -6.52 -7.68 20.07
N ARG A 291 -6.59 -7.76 21.40
CA ARG A 291 -7.13 -8.93 22.08
C ARG A 291 -8.63 -9.12 21.80
N GLN A 292 -9.42 -8.05 21.80
CA GLN A 292 -10.85 -8.11 21.48
C GLN A 292 -11.07 -8.52 20.02
N LYS A 293 -10.27 -7.98 19.08
CA LYS A 293 -10.30 -8.41 17.68
C LYS A 293 -9.95 -9.89 17.52
N LEU A 294 -8.92 -10.37 18.20
CA LEU A 294 -8.59 -11.80 18.23
C LEU A 294 -9.69 -12.64 18.86
N LYS A 295 -10.43 -12.11 19.86
CA LYS A 295 -11.58 -12.81 20.46
C LYS A 295 -12.70 -13.01 19.46
N ILE A 296 -12.96 -12.04 18.59
CA ILE A 296 -13.94 -12.18 17.51
C ILE A 296 -13.60 -13.40 16.62
N LEU A 297 -12.32 -13.69 16.39
CA LEU A 297 -11.89 -14.81 15.54
C LEU A 297 -12.01 -16.20 16.19
N LEU A 298 -12.50 -16.31 17.45
CA LEU A 298 -12.73 -17.61 18.09
C LEU A 298 -13.82 -18.45 17.43
N TYR A 299 -14.63 -17.86 16.52
CA TYR A 299 -15.60 -18.60 15.72
C TYR A 299 -14.94 -19.48 14.64
N LEU A 300 -13.67 -19.21 14.29
CA LEU A 300 -12.94 -20.03 13.34
C LEU A 300 -12.78 -21.46 13.88
N SER A 301 -13.09 -22.43 13.06
CA SER A 301 -12.98 -23.84 13.43
C SER A 301 -11.56 -24.37 13.27
N LYS A 302 -11.31 -25.56 13.81
CA LYS A 302 -10.04 -26.27 13.58
C LYS A 302 -9.91 -26.77 12.13
N GLU A 303 -11.00 -26.80 11.38
CA GLU A 303 -11.01 -27.14 9.97
C GLU A 303 -10.61 -25.96 9.10
N GLU A 304 -10.80 -24.73 9.60
CA GLU A 304 -10.45 -23.49 8.91
C GLU A 304 -9.04 -22.98 9.23
N ILE A 305 -8.46 -23.37 10.38
CA ILE A 305 -7.12 -22.96 10.80
C ILE A 305 -6.37 -24.09 11.50
N GLU A 306 -5.04 -24.02 11.50
CA GLU A 306 -4.18 -25.01 12.15
C GLU A 306 -4.55 -25.17 13.64
N PRO A 307 -4.66 -26.42 14.17
CA PRO A 307 -5.00 -26.66 15.56
C PRO A 307 -4.05 -25.99 16.58
N ARG A 308 -2.76 -25.83 16.23
CA ARG A 308 -1.79 -25.09 17.07
C ARG A 308 -2.10 -23.58 17.08
N CYS A 309 -2.51 -23.05 15.93
CA CYS A 309 -2.97 -21.65 15.76
C CYS A 309 -4.21 -21.40 16.62
N TYR A 310 -5.20 -22.28 16.58
CA TYR A 310 -6.41 -22.19 17.39
C TYR A 310 -6.10 -22.23 18.90
N LYS A 311 -5.22 -23.14 19.33
CA LYS A 311 -4.77 -23.20 20.74
C LYS A 311 -4.07 -21.90 21.17
N ARG A 312 -3.27 -21.32 20.29
CA ARG A 312 -2.57 -20.04 20.54
C ARG A 312 -3.54 -18.88 20.62
N LEU A 313 -4.54 -18.82 19.72
CA LEU A 313 -5.61 -17.84 19.75
C LEU A 313 -6.32 -17.84 21.11
N ARG A 314 -6.76 -19.01 21.58
CA ARG A 314 -7.40 -19.14 22.90
C ARG A 314 -6.50 -18.71 24.04
N LYS A 315 -5.21 -19.05 24.02
CA LYS A 315 -4.25 -18.62 25.04
C LYS A 315 -4.12 -17.09 25.10
N ILE A 316 -4.01 -16.42 23.96
CA ILE A 316 -3.94 -14.96 23.91
C ILE A 316 -5.22 -14.34 24.43
N VAL A 317 -6.37 -14.82 23.98
CA VAL A 317 -7.67 -14.23 24.36
C VAL A 317 -7.95 -14.37 25.85
N TYR A 318 -7.73 -15.54 26.45
CA TYR A 318 -8.14 -15.84 27.82
C TYR A 318 -7.03 -15.74 28.85
N PHE A 319 -5.77 -15.96 28.44
CA PHE A 319 -4.64 -16.08 29.35
C PHE A 319 -3.46 -15.16 28.97
N TRP A 320 -3.70 -14.05 28.30
CA TRP A 320 -2.63 -13.17 27.80
C TRP A 320 -1.76 -12.58 28.93
N LYS A 321 -2.32 -12.25 30.12
CA LYS A 321 -1.56 -11.71 31.27
C LYS A 321 -0.56 -12.72 31.81
N PRO A 322 -0.93 -13.97 32.17
CA PRO A 322 0.02 -15.01 32.53
C PRO A 322 0.99 -15.34 31.38
N TYR A 323 0.48 -15.35 30.11
CA TYR A 323 1.31 -15.60 28.93
C TYR A 323 2.38 -14.51 28.76
N TYR A 324 2.02 -13.22 28.95
CA TYR A 324 2.94 -12.10 28.98
C TYR A 324 3.96 -12.26 30.11
N PHE A 325 3.52 -12.48 31.36
CA PHE A 325 4.37 -12.62 32.52
C PHE A 325 5.39 -13.76 32.34
N PHE A 326 4.95 -14.93 31.88
CA PHE A 326 5.80 -16.11 31.70
C PHE A 326 6.84 -15.94 30.58
N ASN A 327 6.46 -15.35 29.45
CA ASN A 327 7.38 -15.16 28.34
C ASN A 327 8.38 -14.01 28.55
N PHE A 328 8.04 -13.02 29.38
CA PHE A 328 8.87 -11.85 29.60
C PHE A 328 9.70 -11.91 30.89
N TYR A 329 9.16 -12.43 31.96
CA TYR A 329 9.90 -12.51 33.22
C TYR A 329 10.86 -13.71 33.30
N PHE A 330 10.48 -14.83 32.71
CA PHE A 330 11.31 -16.06 32.80
C PHE A 330 12.23 -16.28 31.58
N LYS A 331 11.99 -15.69 30.43
CA LYS A 331 12.88 -15.77 29.26
C LYS A 331 13.90 -14.63 29.15
N LYS A 332 13.88 -13.69 30.06
CA LYS A 332 14.80 -12.54 30.09
C LYS A 332 16.26 -12.86 30.40
N LYS A 333 16.68 -14.14 30.37
CA LYS A 333 18.06 -14.53 30.59
C LYS A 333 19.02 -14.26 29.42
N ASP A 334 18.51 -13.91 28.23
CA ASP A 334 19.32 -13.78 27.00
C ASP A 334 19.25 -12.41 26.31
N TRP A 335 18.71 -11.38 26.98
CA TRP A 335 18.72 -10.04 26.40
C TRP A 335 19.77 -9.16 27.08
N ARG A 336 20.92 -9.04 26.44
CA ARG A 336 21.85 -7.91 26.66
C ARG A 336 21.56 -6.84 25.66
N PRO A 337 21.61 -5.51 26.06
CA PRO A 337 21.31 -4.38 25.21
C PRO A 337 22.30 -4.25 24.05
#